data_a5cca5f93a5e5d95b7c8426dfade6405
#
_entry.id   a5cca5f93a5e5d95b7c8426dfade6405
#
_cell.length_a   1.000
_cell.length_b   1.000
_cell.length_c   1.000
_cell.angle_alpha   90.00
_cell.angle_beta   90.00
_cell.angle_gamma   90.00
#
_symmetry.space_group_name_H-M   'P 1'
#
loop_
_entity.id
_entity.type
_entity.pdbx_description
1 polymer ?
#
loop_
_entity_poly.entity_id
_entity_poly.type
_entity_poly.pdbx_seq_one_letter_code
_entity_poly.pdbx_strand_id
1 'polypeptide(L)'
;MAQPEHPRGILQVTGDERIGFLQNLVTNDISSQGLHYTALLTPQGKFLADFFVLVREGDILIDVADTLQPSLLSRLSMYRLRANVEIAPMTCPVNCGLGPVPKGAFPDPRTPAMGWRAYGAQDSDVIDWRALRVAHIIPETGLELEPDRFILEMDFERLNGVDFKKGCYVGQEIVARMKHKTELR
;
A
#
# COMPACT_ATOMS: atom_id res chain seq x y z
N MET A 1 1.51 10.05 21.07
CA MET A 1 1.81 9.11 19.97
C MET A 1 1.27 9.74 18.71
N ALA A 2 2.12 10.04 17.72
CA ALA A 2 1.64 10.52 16.43
C ALA A 2 1.09 9.35 15.64
N GLN A 3 -0.20 9.36 15.46
CA GLN A 3 -0.93 8.42 14.60
C GLN A 3 -0.89 8.94 13.15
N PRO A 4 -1.04 8.06 12.14
CA PRO A 4 -1.33 8.49 10.80
C PRO A 4 -2.58 9.38 10.77
N GLU A 5 -2.72 10.22 9.73
CA GLU A 5 -3.87 11.15 9.60
C GLU A 5 -5.22 10.44 9.76
N HIS A 6 -5.30 9.20 9.29
CA HIS A 6 -6.51 8.37 9.37
C HIS A 6 -6.22 7.02 10.05
N PRO A 7 -7.24 6.44 10.74
CA PRO A 7 -7.12 5.11 11.31
C PRO A 7 -6.68 4.07 10.28
N ARG A 8 -5.83 3.16 10.73
CA ARG A 8 -5.27 2.09 9.87
C ARG A 8 -5.73 0.72 10.35
N GLY A 9 -6.12 -0.10 9.37
CA GLY A 9 -6.39 -1.52 9.59
C GLY A 9 -5.22 -2.37 9.12
N ILE A 10 -4.85 -3.39 9.90
CA ILE A 10 -3.77 -4.32 9.55
C ILE A 10 -4.36 -5.68 9.23
N LEU A 11 -3.96 -6.24 8.07
CA LEU A 11 -4.15 -7.65 7.74
C LEU A 11 -2.80 -8.35 7.82
N GLN A 12 -2.76 -9.49 8.49
CA GLN A 12 -1.61 -10.40 8.47
C GLN A 12 -1.84 -11.45 7.39
N VAL A 13 -0.82 -11.70 6.59
CA VAL A 13 -0.81 -12.74 5.55
C VAL A 13 0.31 -13.73 5.85
N THR A 14 -0.05 -15.00 6.07
CA THR A 14 0.87 -16.10 6.35
C THR A 14 0.77 -17.20 5.30
N GLY A 15 1.62 -18.21 5.39
CA GLY A 15 1.70 -19.32 4.44
C GLY A 15 2.85 -19.19 3.46
N ASP A 16 3.26 -20.32 2.89
CA ASP A 16 4.48 -20.39 2.07
C ASP A 16 4.32 -19.66 0.73
N GLU A 17 3.09 -19.57 0.22
CA GLU A 17 2.80 -18.91 -1.07
C GLU A 17 2.46 -17.41 -0.92
N ARG A 18 2.55 -16.82 0.29
CA ARG A 18 2.12 -15.44 0.59
C ARG A 18 2.70 -14.36 -0.33
N ILE A 19 4.01 -14.46 -0.64
CA ILE A 19 4.67 -13.50 -1.53
C ILE A 19 4.16 -13.65 -2.96
N GLY A 20 4.19 -14.86 -3.51
CA GLY A 20 3.71 -15.15 -4.87
C GLY A 20 2.24 -14.80 -5.06
N PHE A 21 1.41 -15.08 -4.06
CA PHE A 21 0.01 -14.74 -4.06
C PHE A 21 -0.23 -13.24 -4.20
N LEU A 22 0.36 -12.42 -3.33
CA LEU A 22 0.20 -10.97 -3.38
C LEU A 22 0.89 -10.35 -4.60
N GLN A 23 2.06 -10.86 -4.97
CA GLN A 23 2.81 -10.37 -6.13
C GLN A 23 1.98 -10.38 -7.42
N ASN A 24 1.10 -11.35 -7.59
CA ASN A 24 0.21 -11.44 -8.76
C ASN A 24 -1.02 -10.52 -8.70
N LEU A 25 -1.25 -9.84 -7.59
CA LEU A 25 -2.43 -9.01 -7.38
C LEU A 25 -2.10 -7.52 -7.34
N VAL A 26 -0.95 -7.16 -6.76
CA VAL A 26 -0.61 -5.77 -6.44
C VAL A 26 0.24 -5.11 -7.53
N THR A 27 0.18 -3.79 -7.61
CA THR A 27 0.80 -3.00 -8.68
C THR A 27 2.31 -2.85 -8.56
N ASN A 28 2.88 -3.01 -7.35
CA ASN A 28 4.31 -2.84 -7.10
C ASN A 28 5.00 -4.18 -6.84
N ASP A 29 6.32 -4.23 -7.04
CA ASP A 29 7.12 -5.39 -6.68
C ASP A 29 7.30 -5.48 -5.16
N ILE A 30 6.91 -6.62 -4.58
CA ILE A 30 7.00 -6.94 -3.16
C ILE A 30 7.87 -8.19 -2.90
N SER A 31 8.74 -8.53 -3.83
CA SER A 31 9.58 -9.73 -3.71
C SER A 31 10.70 -9.62 -2.68
N SER A 32 11.07 -8.41 -2.29
CA SER A 32 12.10 -8.15 -1.27
C SER A 32 11.50 -7.87 0.11
N GLN A 33 12.28 -8.13 1.16
CA GLN A 33 11.93 -7.73 2.52
C GLN A 33 11.91 -6.19 2.64
N GLY A 34 11.04 -5.69 3.51
CA GLY A 34 10.89 -4.26 3.77
C GLY A 34 9.49 -3.74 3.51
N LEU A 35 9.34 -2.43 3.52
CA LEU A 35 8.07 -1.74 3.36
C LEU A 35 7.90 -1.26 1.91
N HIS A 36 6.79 -1.63 1.29
CA HIS A 36 6.42 -1.26 -0.08
C HIS A 36 5.08 -0.52 -0.08
N TYR A 37 4.91 0.44 -0.97
CA TYR A 37 3.62 1.08 -1.26
C TYR A 37 3.05 0.51 -2.55
N THR A 38 1.75 0.22 -2.59
CA THR A 38 1.13 -0.45 -3.74
C THR A 38 -0.38 -0.22 -3.77
N ALA A 39 -1.03 -0.71 -4.82
CA ALA A 39 -2.49 -0.73 -4.93
C ALA A 39 -3.01 -2.08 -5.41
N LEU A 40 -4.28 -2.34 -5.12
CA LEU A 40 -5.12 -3.36 -5.75
C LEU A 40 -6.06 -2.68 -6.74
N LEU A 41 -6.19 -3.24 -7.93
CA LEU A 41 -7.01 -2.70 -9.01
C LEU A 41 -8.11 -3.68 -9.42
N THR A 42 -9.11 -3.17 -10.13
CA THR A 42 -10.02 -4.00 -10.92
C THR A 42 -9.30 -4.54 -12.17
N PRO A 43 -9.82 -5.59 -12.85
CA PRO A 43 -9.30 -6.02 -14.15
C PRO A 43 -9.30 -4.90 -15.21
N GLN A 44 -10.14 -3.88 -15.06
CA GLN A 44 -10.20 -2.68 -15.90
C GLN A 44 -9.20 -1.59 -15.48
N GLY A 45 -8.29 -1.89 -14.55
CA GLY A 45 -7.25 -0.96 -14.09
C GLY A 45 -7.74 0.16 -13.17
N LYS A 46 -8.97 0.07 -12.66
CA LYS A 46 -9.54 1.06 -11.74
C LYS A 46 -9.10 0.80 -10.30
N PHE A 47 -8.91 1.88 -9.54
CA PHE A 47 -8.53 1.85 -8.13
C PHE A 47 -9.56 1.11 -7.27
N LEU A 48 -9.08 0.26 -6.36
CA LEU A 48 -9.87 -0.40 -5.33
C LEU A 48 -9.37 -0.07 -3.93
N ALA A 49 -8.06 -0.13 -3.73
CA ALA A 49 -7.40 0.21 -2.47
C ALA A 49 -5.92 0.48 -2.71
N ASP A 50 -5.35 1.43 -1.97
CA ASP A 50 -3.92 1.57 -1.76
C ASP A 50 -3.54 1.14 -0.35
N PHE A 51 -2.36 0.60 -0.21
CA PHE A 51 -1.88 0.11 1.08
C PHE A 51 -0.36 -0.05 1.08
N PHE A 52 0.17 -0.15 2.29
CA PHE A 52 1.55 -0.55 2.48
C PHE A 52 1.63 -2.05 2.71
N VAL A 53 2.68 -2.66 2.20
CA VAL A 53 2.99 -4.08 2.38
C VAL A 53 4.34 -4.18 3.07
N LEU A 54 4.34 -4.63 4.32
CA LEU A 54 5.58 -4.93 5.04
C LEU A 54 5.88 -6.43 4.91
N VAL A 55 6.88 -6.73 4.10
CA VAL A 55 7.36 -8.12 3.91
C VAL A 55 8.39 -8.45 4.97
N ARG A 56 8.10 -9.47 5.80
CA ARG A 56 8.95 -10.00 6.85
C ARG A 56 9.30 -11.46 6.57
N GLU A 57 10.22 -12.03 7.33
CA GLU A 57 10.66 -13.42 7.15
C GLU A 57 9.52 -14.44 7.24
N GLY A 58 8.64 -14.30 8.24
CA GLY A 58 7.57 -15.28 8.52
C GLY A 58 6.20 -14.91 7.99
N ASP A 59 5.94 -13.63 7.72
CA ASP A 59 4.63 -13.12 7.31
C ASP A 59 4.71 -11.83 6.51
N ILE A 60 3.54 -11.34 6.09
CA ILE A 60 3.38 -10.03 5.47
C ILE A 60 2.31 -9.27 6.27
N LEU A 61 2.56 -7.99 6.56
CA LEU A 61 1.52 -7.08 7.05
C LEU A 61 1.05 -6.19 5.92
N ILE A 62 -0.27 -6.08 5.76
CA ILE A 62 -0.92 -5.13 4.86
C ILE A 62 -1.51 -4.03 5.74
N ASP A 63 -1.03 -2.80 5.55
CA ASP A 63 -1.48 -1.59 6.25
C ASP A 63 -2.35 -0.77 5.31
N VAL A 64 -3.64 -0.79 5.51
CA VAL A 64 -4.67 -0.17 4.67
C VAL A 64 -5.51 0.82 5.48
N ALA A 65 -6.18 1.78 4.84
CA ALA A 65 -7.20 2.58 5.53
C ALA A 65 -8.24 1.66 6.18
N ASP A 66 -8.58 1.89 7.45
CA ASP A 66 -9.48 1.00 8.20
C ASP A 66 -10.84 0.81 7.52
N THR A 67 -11.33 1.86 6.88
CA THR A 67 -12.58 1.84 6.10
C THR A 67 -12.55 0.87 4.92
N LEU A 68 -11.37 0.60 4.36
CA LEU A 68 -11.18 -0.34 3.25
C LEU A 68 -10.78 -1.75 3.70
N GLN A 69 -10.38 -1.95 4.96
CA GLN A 69 -9.91 -3.24 5.46
C GLN A 69 -10.91 -4.39 5.20
N PRO A 70 -12.21 -4.27 5.51
CA PRO A 70 -13.16 -5.37 5.29
C PRO A 70 -13.32 -5.74 3.81
N SER A 71 -13.39 -4.73 2.94
CA SER A 71 -13.52 -4.95 1.49
C SER A 71 -12.26 -5.56 0.88
N LEU A 72 -11.09 -5.11 1.32
CA LEU A 72 -9.81 -5.67 0.89
C LEU A 72 -9.66 -7.14 1.33
N LEU A 73 -9.98 -7.46 2.60
CA LEU A 73 -9.97 -8.82 3.11
C LEU A 73 -10.87 -9.74 2.28
N SER A 74 -12.10 -9.30 2.02
CA SER A 74 -13.06 -10.06 1.21
C SER A 74 -12.51 -10.35 -0.20
N ARG A 75 -11.93 -9.35 -0.86
CA ARG A 75 -11.35 -9.50 -2.21
C ARG A 75 -10.14 -10.41 -2.24
N LEU A 76 -9.20 -10.23 -1.33
CA LEU A 76 -8.02 -11.10 -1.22
C LEU A 76 -8.44 -12.55 -0.94
N SER A 77 -9.46 -12.76 -0.10
CA SER A 77 -10.01 -14.09 0.19
C SER A 77 -10.61 -14.75 -1.07
N MET A 78 -11.26 -13.99 -1.95
CA MET A 78 -11.77 -14.51 -3.22
C MET A 78 -10.63 -14.94 -4.17
N TYR A 79 -9.54 -14.19 -4.21
CA TYR A 79 -8.37 -14.53 -5.04
C TYR A 79 -7.54 -15.70 -4.48
N ARG A 80 -7.68 -16.01 -3.20
CA ARG A 80 -6.89 -17.05 -2.52
C ARG A 80 -7.06 -18.44 -3.17
N LEU A 81 -8.29 -18.79 -3.57
CA LEU A 81 -8.63 -20.08 -4.20
C LEU A 81 -7.99 -21.28 -3.47
N ARG A 82 -6.92 -21.85 -4.06
CA ARG A 82 -6.18 -23.02 -3.55
C ARG A 82 -4.79 -22.67 -3.00
N ALA A 83 -4.42 -21.38 -2.99
CA ALA A 83 -3.11 -20.95 -2.50
C ALA A 83 -2.96 -21.26 -1.00
N ASN A 84 -1.79 -21.75 -0.61
CA ASN A 84 -1.43 -22.00 0.80
C ASN A 84 -1.12 -20.67 1.50
N VAL A 85 -2.19 -19.90 1.74
CA VAL A 85 -2.14 -18.57 2.33
C VAL A 85 -3.29 -18.42 3.33
N GLU A 86 -3.02 -17.82 4.47
CA GLU A 86 -4.03 -17.40 5.44
C GLU A 86 -3.99 -15.86 5.56
N ILE A 87 -5.17 -15.23 5.61
CA ILE A 87 -5.31 -13.77 5.70
C ILE A 87 -6.27 -13.48 6.85
N ALA A 88 -5.80 -12.74 7.86
CA ALA A 88 -6.59 -12.41 9.03
C ALA A 88 -6.37 -10.96 9.47
N PRO A 89 -7.38 -10.28 10.03
CA PRO A 89 -7.19 -9.01 10.71
C PRO A 89 -6.25 -9.16 11.90
N MET A 90 -5.38 -8.18 12.10
CA MET A 90 -4.43 -8.15 13.20
C MET A 90 -4.49 -6.79 13.91
N THR A 91 -4.50 -6.80 15.23
CA THR A 91 -4.36 -5.56 16.01
C THR A 91 -2.89 -5.20 16.11
N CYS A 92 -2.50 -4.13 15.44
CA CYS A 92 -1.14 -3.61 15.46
C CYS A 92 -1.18 -2.09 15.34
N PRO A 93 -0.67 -1.33 16.32
CA PRO A 93 -0.57 0.12 16.22
C PRO A 93 0.33 0.49 15.04
N VAL A 94 -0.10 1.48 14.24
CA VAL A 94 0.71 2.11 13.20
C VAL A 94 1.11 3.49 13.68
N ASN A 95 2.41 3.77 13.71
CA ASN A 95 2.95 5.07 14.08
C ASN A 95 3.76 5.62 12.92
N CYS A 96 3.70 6.93 12.74
CA CYS A 96 4.41 7.64 11.68
C CYS A 96 5.17 8.83 12.30
N GLY A 97 6.30 9.19 11.71
CA GLY A 97 7.08 10.31 12.19
C GLY A 97 8.00 10.89 11.13
N LEU A 98 8.57 12.05 11.43
CA LEU A 98 9.57 12.72 10.59
C LEU A 98 10.97 12.58 11.20
N GLY A 99 11.99 12.96 10.42
CA GLY A 99 13.38 12.93 10.87
C GLY A 99 14.03 11.53 10.75
N PRO A 100 15.05 11.25 11.58
CA PRO A 100 15.78 9.99 11.52
C PRO A 100 14.88 8.79 11.77
N VAL A 101 15.05 7.74 10.95
CA VAL A 101 14.25 6.52 11.07
C VAL A 101 14.64 5.77 12.36
N PRO A 102 13.72 5.57 13.31
CA PRO A 102 14.00 4.83 14.52
C PRO A 102 14.31 3.35 14.25
N LYS A 103 14.97 2.69 15.19
CA LYS A 103 15.20 1.24 15.12
C LYS A 103 13.86 0.50 15.06
N GLY A 104 13.69 -0.36 14.04
CA GLY A 104 12.48 -1.14 13.82
C GLY A 104 11.37 -0.40 13.06
N ALA A 105 11.59 0.87 12.68
CA ALA A 105 10.77 1.60 11.74
C ALA A 105 11.33 1.50 10.32
N PHE A 106 10.51 1.86 9.33
CA PHE A 106 10.83 1.81 7.91
C PHE A 106 10.63 3.19 7.29
N PRO A 107 11.53 3.65 6.40
CA PRO A 107 11.27 4.85 5.59
C PRO A 107 9.92 4.73 4.86
N ASP A 108 9.16 5.83 4.78
CA ASP A 108 7.95 5.81 3.95
C ASP A 108 8.35 5.65 2.47
N PRO A 109 7.92 4.58 1.79
CA PRO A 109 8.38 4.28 0.44
C PRO A 109 7.87 5.28 -0.61
N ARG A 110 6.84 6.07 -0.31
CA ARG A 110 6.26 7.02 -1.26
C ARG A 110 7.19 8.20 -1.55
N THR A 111 7.79 8.76 -0.49
CA THR A 111 8.74 9.87 -0.58
C THR A 111 9.44 10.09 0.77
N PRO A 112 10.71 10.50 0.79
CA PRO A 112 11.41 10.85 2.03
C PRO A 112 10.72 11.95 2.86
N ALA A 113 9.92 12.80 2.22
CA ALA A 113 9.17 13.86 2.90
C ALA A 113 8.11 13.32 3.87
N MET A 114 7.64 12.07 3.70
CA MET A 114 6.70 11.41 4.60
C MET A 114 7.38 10.70 5.78
N GLY A 115 8.70 10.82 5.90
CA GLY A 115 9.48 10.30 7.02
C GLY A 115 9.47 8.79 7.14
N TRP A 116 8.89 8.25 8.21
CA TRP A 116 8.93 6.82 8.52
C TRP A 116 7.61 6.28 9.07
N ARG A 117 7.46 4.95 8.99
CA ARG A 117 6.35 4.19 9.54
C ARG A 117 6.87 3.07 10.45
N ALA A 118 6.19 2.82 11.56
CA ALA A 118 6.49 1.74 12.50
C ALA A 118 5.23 0.93 12.80
N TYR A 119 5.40 -0.36 12.96
CA TYR A 119 4.34 -1.32 13.28
C TYR A 119 4.59 -1.86 14.70
N GLY A 120 3.86 -1.31 15.66
CA GLY A 120 4.06 -1.52 17.09
C GLY A 120 4.16 -0.19 17.84
N ALA A 121 4.50 -0.22 19.13
CA ALA A 121 4.64 0.96 19.94
C ALA A 121 5.90 1.75 19.53
N GLN A 122 5.71 3.00 19.13
CA GLN A 122 6.78 3.94 18.78
C GLN A 122 6.32 5.35 19.12
N ASP A 123 7.18 6.11 19.77
CA ASP A 123 6.90 7.51 20.05
C ASP A 123 7.22 8.36 18.82
N SER A 124 6.38 9.38 18.61
CA SER A 124 6.58 10.37 17.54
C SER A 124 5.91 11.69 17.92
N ASP A 125 6.36 12.79 17.31
CA ASP A 125 5.80 14.12 17.50
C ASP A 125 4.40 14.24 16.87
N VAL A 126 3.67 15.28 17.28
CA VAL A 126 2.42 15.66 16.63
C VAL A 126 2.75 16.35 15.31
N ILE A 127 2.27 15.79 14.21
CA ILE A 127 2.57 16.24 12.85
C ILE A 127 1.26 16.62 12.16
N ASP A 128 1.26 17.75 11.46
CA ASP A 128 0.16 18.09 10.53
C ASP A 128 0.34 17.31 9.22
N TRP A 129 -0.11 16.05 9.23
CA TRP A 129 -0.04 15.16 8.08
C TRP A 129 -0.78 15.71 6.87
N ARG A 130 -1.89 16.42 7.09
CA ARG A 130 -2.69 17.00 6.01
C ARG A 130 -1.89 18.09 5.28
N ALA A 131 -1.30 19.02 6.01
CA ALA A 131 -0.46 20.06 5.40
C ALA A 131 0.72 19.44 4.64
N LEU A 132 1.38 18.43 5.22
CA LEU A 132 2.50 17.74 4.61
C LEU A 132 2.09 17.02 3.31
N ARG A 133 0.98 16.29 3.35
CA ARG A 133 0.42 15.57 2.20
C ARG A 133 0.10 16.52 1.05
N VAL A 134 -0.57 17.66 1.33
CA VAL A 134 -0.90 18.67 0.34
C VAL A 134 0.37 19.29 -0.24
N ALA A 135 1.36 19.64 0.59
CA ALA A 135 2.62 20.26 0.13
C ALA A 135 3.40 19.32 -0.82
N HIS A 136 3.26 18.01 -0.68
CA HIS A 136 3.97 17.02 -1.50
C HIS A 136 3.07 16.30 -2.51
N ILE A 137 1.84 16.75 -2.68
CA ILE A 137 0.85 16.20 -3.65
C ILE A 137 0.72 14.68 -3.47
N ILE A 138 0.38 14.25 -2.25
CA ILE A 138 0.17 12.84 -1.93
C ILE A 138 -1.32 12.59 -1.78
N PRO A 139 -1.93 11.80 -2.67
CA PRO A 139 -3.36 11.52 -2.61
C PRO A 139 -3.71 10.65 -1.41
N GLU A 140 -4.92 10.78 -0.91
CA GLU A 140 -5.43 10.04 0.25
C GLU A 140 -6.69 9.27 -0.11
N THR A 141 -6.81 8.07 0.44
CA THR A 141 -8.00 7.23 0.31
C THR A 141 -9.25 7.95 0.84
N GLY A 142 -10.30 7.97 0.02
CA GLY A 142 -11.58 8.61 0.36
C GLY A 142 -11.61 10.13 0.16
N LEU A 143 -10.51 10.70 -0.35
CA LEU A 143 -10.43 12.11 -0.79
C LEU A 143 -10.14 12.14 -2.30
N GLU A 144 -8.88 12.03 -2.70
CA GLU A 144 -8.50 12.00 -4.11
C GLU A 144 -8.49 10.56 -4.69
N LEU A 145 -8.18 9.55 -3.84
CA LEU A 145 -8.23 8.14 -4.22
C LEU A 145 -9.64 7.60 -3.99
N GLU A 146 -10.43 7.64 -5.04
CA GLU A 146 -11.81 7.15 -5.10
C GLU A 146 -11.93 5.98 -6.08
N PRO A 147 -12.99 5.16 -5.97
CA PRO A 147 -13.33 4.20 -7.00
C PRO A 147 -13.39 4.86 -8.38
N ASP A 148 -13.08 4.13 -9.44
CA ASP A 148 -13.04 4.60 -10.82
C ASP A 148 -11.86 5.51 -11.21
N ARG A 149 -10.98 5.90 -10.30
CA ARG A 149 -9.72 6.57 -10.63
C ARG A 149 -8.70 5.60 -11.22
N PHE A 150 -7.81 6.14 -12.03
CA PHE A 150 -6.62 5.43 -12.49
C PHE A 150 -5.40 5.85 -11.68
N ILE A 151 -4.61 4.89 -11.21
CA ILE A 151 -3.48 5.16 -10.30
C ILE A 151 -2.40 6.06 -10.93
N LEU A 152 -2.22 6.02 -12.26
CA LEU A 152 -1.25 6.90 -12.92
C LEU A 152 -1.68 8.36 -12.94
N GLU A 153 -2.98 8.65 -12.98
CA GLU A 153 -3.53 10.00 -12.81
C GLU A 153 -3.37 10.50 -11.37
N MET A 154 -3.17 9.58 -10.41
CA MET A 154 -2.94 9.86 -9.00
C MET A 154 -1.45 9.75 -8.61
N ASP A 155 -0.57 9.86 -9.60
CA ASP A 155 0.88 10.00 -9.44
C ASP A 155 1.59 8.80 -8.77
N PHE A 156 0.98 7.59 -8.85
CA PHE A 156 1.54 6.38 -8.23
C PHE A 156 2.93 6.00 -8.72
N GLU A 157 3.30 6.42 -9.94
CA GLU A 157 4.65 6.21 -10.44
C GLU A 157 5.67 7.01 -9.61
N ARG A 158 5.43 8.32 -9.39
CA ARG A 158 6.29 9.18 -8.56
C ARG A 158 6.30 8.72 -7.10
N LEU A 159 5.18 8.19 -6.63
CA LEU A 159 5.02 7.70 -5.26
C LEU A 159 5.52 6.26 -5.07
N ASN A 160 6.24 5.71 -6.03
CA ASN A 160 6.74 4.33 -5.98
C ASN A 160 5.64 3.30 -5.68
N GLY A 161 4.42 3.54 -6.15
CA GLY A 161 3.27 2.66 -5.93
C GLY A 161 3.02 1.66 -7.07
N VAL A 162 3.82 1.73 -8.15
CA VAL A 162 3.74 0.84 -9.31
C VAL A 162 5.12 0.50 -9.84
N ASP A 163 5.34 -0.77 -10.18
CA ASP A 163 6.55 -1.22 -10.87
C ASP A 163 6.18 -1.73 -12.27
N PHE A 164 6.71 -1.08 -13.31
CA PHE A 164 6.49 -1.45 -14.71
C PHE A 164 7.38 -2.61 -15.18
N LYS A 165 8.34 -3.04 -14.38
CA LYS A 165 9.28 -4.13 -14.70
C LYS A 165 8.89 -5.45 -14.05
N LYS A 166 8.02 -5.43 -13.05
CA LYS A 166 7.52 -6.64 -12.40
C LYS A 166 6.67 -7.49 -13.37
N GLY A 167 6.41 -8.73 -13.00
CA GLY A 167 5.51 -9.64 -13.72
C GLY A 167 4.04 -9.20 -13.71
N CYS A 168 3.16 -10.07 -14.19
CA CYS A 168 1.74 -9.79 -14.34
C CYS A 168 1.04 -9.53 -12.99
N TYR A 169 0.06 -8.62 -13.03
CA TYR A 169 -0.85 -8.35 -11.92
C TYR A 169 -2.23 -7.92 -12.44
N VAL A 170 -3.23 -7.92 -11.57
CA VAL A 170 -4.60 -7.55 -11.94
C VAL A 170 -4.68 -6.09 -12.40
N GLY A 171 -5.19 -5.85 -13.60
CA GLY A 171 -5.34 -4.50 -14.19
C GLY A 171 -4.10 -3.96 -14.93
N GLN A 172 -2.99 -4.72 -14.98
CA GLN A 172 -1.73 -4.29 -15.57
C GLN A 172 -1.86 -3.83 -17.03
N GLU A 173 -2.66 -4.50 -17.83
CA GLU A 173 -2.79 -4.15 -19.26
C GLU A 173 -3.22 -2.69 -19.47
N ILE A 174 -4.20 -2.23 -18.69
CA ILE A 174 -4.68 -0.85 -18.77
C ILE A 174 -3.62 0.13 -18.24
N VAL A 175 -2.97 -0.19 -17.13
CA VAL A 175 -1.89 0.63 -16.56
C VAL A 175 -0.74 0.78 -17.57
N ALA A 176 -0.29 -0.31 -18.18
CA ALA A 176 0.75 -0.27 -19.21
C ALA A 176 0.32 0.54 -20.45
N ARG A 177 -0.94 0.40 -20.89
CA ARG A 177 -1.49 1.18 -22.00
C ARG A 177 -1.49 2.68 -21.67
N MET A 178 -1.91 3.07 -20.49
CA MET A 178 -1.89 4.46 -20.04
C MET A 178 -0.48 5.03 -20.02
N LYS A 179 0.48 4.27 -19.49
CA LYS A 179 1.90 4.69 -19.45
C LYS A 179 2.47 4.99 -20.83
N HIS A 180 2.12 4.21 -21.85
CA HIS A 180 2.78 4.26 -23.16
C HIS A 180 1.96 4.94 -24.26
N LYS A 181 0.65 5.11 -24.09
CA LYS A 181 -0.26 5.55 -25.18
C LYS A 181 -1.17 6.72 -24.81
N THR A 182 -1.15 7.17 -23.56
CA THR A 182 -2.08 8.22 -23.09
C THR A 182 -1.29 9.38 -22.51
N GLU A 183 -1.63 10.61 -22.91
CA GLU A 183 -1.22 11.80 -22.15
C GLU A 183 -2.06 11.81 -20.86
N LEU A 184 -1.39 11.72 -19.73
CA LEU A 184 -2.03 11.82 -18.41
C LEU A 184 -2.42 13.30 -18.19
N ARG A 185 -3.62 13.52 -17.71
CA ARG A 185 -4.17 14.85 -17.41
C ARG A 185 -4.03 15.17 -15.93
#